data_f91e25b9d97f25ce3709c9c9d8607020
#
_entry.id   f91e25b9d97f25ce3709c9c9d8607020
#
_cell.length_a   1.000
_cell.length_b   1.000
_cell.length_c   1.000
_cell.angle_alpha   90.00
_cell.angle_beta   90.00
_cell.angle_gamma   90.00
#
_symmetry.space_group_name_H-M   'P 1'
#
loop_
_entity.id
_entity.type
_entity.pdbx_description
1 polymer ?
#
loop_
_entity_poly.entity_id
_entity_poly.type
_entity_poly.pdbx_seq_one_letter_code
_entity_poly.pdbx_strand_id
1 'polypeptide(L)'
;MNKNCYLRAHSIVIQHKSKHGKMQKNTISSANFADTKPHFELLDGLRGVAAILVLFYHIFEGFSFAELTNGAGDGVIRTLNHGHIAVDFFFILSGFVISYAYDDRWNSMNTRQFFKRRLIRLHPMLIMGAIIGTIAFAVVGFERWDGTTAPTGWVMTALLLTMFMIPAVPGVPYEVRGNGEMFPLNGPGWSLFFEYIGNILYALFIRRLSTVMLALLTVILGAVHAWFFIWNVSGYDMIGVGWTIDEVNFWGGLVRMLFPFTIGMLLARTFKPRKIKGAFYICSIALIVMFAVPYIASTGDISLNSLYEFICIATVFPLLVWIGASGDNVNGRTSRINRLLGDISYPLYIVHYPIMYVFYAWLIEKQYYTLQDCWAVAALVVASSILLAYLCLKLYDEPVRRWLSRK
;
A
#
# COMPACT_ATOMS: atom_id res chain seq x y z
N MET A 1 -78.22 11.97 -8.53
CA MET A 1 -78.57 12.45 -7.16
C MET A 1 -77.33 12.32 -6.30
N ASN A 2 -76.91 13.47 -5.86
CA ASN A 2 -76.11 13.99 -4.72
C ASN A 2 -74.71 13.38 -4.54
N LYS A 3 -73.65 14.16 -4.84
CA LYS A 3 -73.08 15.42 -4.28
C LYS A 3 -72.84 15.34 -2.75
N ASN A 4 -71.59 15.57 -2.40
CA ASN A 4 -71.04 16.02 -1.14
C ASN A 4 -70.51 14.95 -0.15
N CYS A 5 -69.20 14.85 -0.11
CA CYS A 5 -68.44 15.04 1.14
C CYS A 5 -66.99 15.28 0.87
N TYR A 6 -66.65 16.53 0.48
CA TYR A 6 -65.36 17.13 0.73
C TYR A 6 -65.51 18.08 1.91
N LEU A 7 -64.42 18.27 2.69
CA LEU A 7 -64.24 19.27 3.74
C LEU A 7 -64.66 18.82 5.17
N ARG A 8 -63.63 18.34 5.92
CA ARG A 8 -63.38 18.75 7.30
C ARG A 8 -62.09 18.14 7.82
N ALA A 9 -61.01 18.91 7.72
CA ALA A 9 -59.89 18.82 8.62
C ALA A 9 -59.05 20.10 8.51
N HIS A 10 -59.62 21.20 8.99
CA HIS A 10 -58.84 22.37 9.34
C HIS A 10 -59.31 22.88 10.71
N SER A 11 -58.32 23.27 11.50
CA SER A 11 -58.46 24.04 12.75
C SER A 11 -58.54 23.21 14.05
N ILE A 12 -57.40 23.00 14.66
CA ILE A 12 -57.10 23.44 16.03
C ILE A 12 -55.57 23.58 16.14
N VAL A 13 -55.11 24.78 15.85
CA VAL A 13 -53.84 25.31 16.34
C VAL A 13 -54.21 26.66 16.91
N ILE A 14 -53.79 26.96 18.09
CA ILE A 14 -53.41 28.23 18.66
C ILE A 14 -53.50 28.14 20.19
N GLN A 15 -52.41 28.21 20.75
CA GLN A 15 -51.86 29.03 21.85
C GLN A 15 -51.19 28.22 22.96
N HIS A 16 -49.85 28.29 23.01
CA HIS A 16 -49.22 28.93 24.15
C HIS A 16 -47.83 29.49 23.77
N LYS A 17 -47.72 30.78 24.04
CA LYS A 17 -46.57 31.63 23.84
C LYS A 17 -45.46 31.40 24.83
N SER A 18 -44.22 31.63 24.32
CA SER A 18 -43.16 32.44 24.95
C SER A 18 -42.28 31.77 26.03
N LYS A 19 -41.02 31.54 25.74
CA LYS A 19 -39.88 32.38 26.17
C LYS A 19 -38.52 31.64 25.96
N HIS A 20 -37.57 32.45 25.54
CA HIS A 20 -36.12 32.20 25.48
C HIS A 20 -35.58 31.60 24.20
N GLY A 21 -35.28 32.49 23.26
CA GLY A 21 -34.32 32.28 22.20
C GLY A 21 -32.94 31.98 22.77
N LYS A 22 -32.43 30.84 22.43
CA LYS A 22 -31.00 30.62 22.25
C LYS A 22 -30.86 30.07 20.85
N MET A 23 -30.33 30.91 19.97
CA MET A 23 -29.81 30.51 18.69
C MET A 23 -28.77 29.43 18.92
N GLN A 24 -29.17 28.17 18.79
CA GLN A 24 -28.24 27.05 18.69
C GLN A 24 -27.54 27.26 17.35
N LYS A 25 -26.32 27.83 17.41
CA LYS A 25 -25.34 27.70 16.34
C LYS A 25 -25.14 26.21 16.14
N ASN A 26 -25.71 25.64 15.10
CA ASN A 26 -25.33 24.33 14.59
C ASN A 26 -23.85 24.39 14.20
N THR A 27 -23.00 24.16 15.16
CA THR A 27 -21.62 23.73 14.92
C THR A 27 -21.73 22.36 14.26
N ILE A 28 -21.75 22.34 12.92
CA ILE A 28 -21.58 21.12 12.14
C ILE A 28 -20.21 20.57 12.56
N SER A 29 -20.25 19.56 13.41
CA SER A 29 -19.09 18.81 13.85
C SER A 29 -18.36 18.29 12.62
N SER A 30 -17.08 18.63 12.49
CA SER A 30 -16.19 18.17 11.43
C SER A 30 -15.97 16.65 11.41
N ALA A 31 -16.64 15.90 12.26
CA ALA A 31 -16.56 14.46 12.40
C ALA A 31 -17.39 13.65 11.38
N ASN A 32 -18.37 14.26 10.69
CA ASN A 32 -19.36 13.51 9.91
C ASN A 32 -19.07 13.38 8.41
N PHE A 33 -17.89 13.76 7.92
CA PHE A 33 -17.58 13.68 6.49
C PHE A 33 -17.08 12.29 6.01
N ALA A 34 -16.82 11.36 6.92
CA ALA A 34 -16.34 10.02 6.55
C ALA A 34 -17.45 9.08 6.04
N ASP A 35 -18.73 9.35 6.40
CA ASP A 35 -19.79 8.33 6.34
C ASP A 35 -20.75 8.43 5.14
N THR A 36 -20.49 9.31 4.14
CA THR A 36 -21.46 9.52 3.06
C THR A 36 -21.27 8.67 1.81
N LYS A 37 -20.10 8.02 1.64
CA LYS A 37 -19.85 7.13 0.50
C LYS A 37 -19.70 5.69 0.96
N PRO A 38 -20.19 4.70 0.17
CA PRO A 38 -20.02 3.28 0.47
C PRO A 38 -18.54 2.93 0.67
N HIS A 39 -18.27 2.17 1.71
CA HIS A 39 -16.95 1.61 1.99
C HIS A 39 -16.80 0.29 1.21
N PHE A 40 -15.65 0.10 0.57
CA PHE A 40 -15.36 -1.09 -0.22
C PHE A 40 -14.66 -2.16 0.63
N GLU A 41 -15.40 -2.82 1.56
CA GLU A 41 -14.84 -3.86 2.45
C GLU A 41 -14.10 -4.96 1.69
N LEU A 42 -14.54 -5.26 0.47
CA LEU A 42 -13.94 -6.30 -0.35
C LEU A 42 -12.57 -5.87 -0.88
N LEU A 43 -12.41 -4.60 -1.27
CA LEU A 43 -11.09 -4.07 -1.67
C LEU A 43 -10.10 -4.06 -0.49
N ASP A 44 -10.59 -3.80 0.73
CA ASP A 44 -9.73 -3.90 1.92
C ASP A 44 -9.30 -5.35 2.17
N GLY A 45 -10.22 -6.32 2.00
CA GLY A 45 -9.87 -7.73 2.06
C GLY A 45 -8.81 -8.13 1.04
N LEU A 46 -8.93 -7.67 -0.22
CA LEU A 46 -7.95 -7.93 -1.27
C LEU A 46 -6.59 -7.28 -0.99
N ARG A 47 -6.58 -6.10 -0.36
CA ARG A 47 -5.33 -5.50 0.13
C ARG A 47 -4.63 -6.40 1.14
N GLY A 48 -5.39 -7.06 2.03
CA GLY A 48 -4.86 -8.03 2.98
C GLY A 48 -4.31 -9.28 2.31
N VAL A 49 -5.01 -9.82 1.31
CA VAL A 49 -4.49 -10.94 0.50
C VAL A 49 -3.18 -10.58 -0.17
N ALA A 50 -3.12 -9.42 -0.82
CA ALA A 50 -1.88 -8.95 -1.46
C ALA A 50 -0.74 -8.75 -0.45
N ALA A 51 -1.01 -8.21 0.75
CA ALA A 51 0.00 -8.05 1.80
C ALA A 51 0.58 -9.40 2.29
N ILE A 52 -0.26 -10.43 2.40
CA ILE A 52 0.18 -11.79 2.73
C ILE A 52 1.04 -12.37 1.60
N LEU A 53 0.66 -12.14 0.34
CA LEU A 53 1.45 -12.62 -0.81
C LEU A 53 2.83 -11.93 -0.90
N VAL A 54 2.93 -10.64 -0.56
CA VAL A 54 4.21 -9.93 -0.40
C VAL A 54 5.07 -10.58 0.68
N LEU A 55 4.47 -10.94 1.81
CA LEU A 55 5.20 -11.62 2.89
C LEU A 55 5.80 -12.95 2.40
N PHE A 56 5.04 -13.74 1.64
CA PHE A 56 5.57 -14.98 1.04
C PHE A 56 6.63 -14.70 -0.03
N TYR A 57 6.44 -13.67 -0.86
CA TYR A 57 7.46 -13.26 -1.83
C TYR A 57 8.81 -13.00 -1.15
N HIS A 58 8.84 -12.26 -0.05
CA HIS A 58 10.06 -11.95 0.67
C HIS A 58 10.71 -13.17 1.36
N ILE A 59 9.97 -14.26 1.63
CA ILE A 59 10.58 -15.53 2.03
C ILE A 59 11.47 -16.07 0.90
N PHE A 60 10.96 -16.10 -0.33
CA PHE A 60 11.71 -16.60 -1.50
C PHE A 60 12.80 -15.61 -1.96
N GLU A 61 12.58 -14.32 -1.81
CA GLU A 61 13.61 -13.30 -1.98
C GLU A 61 14.79 -13.54 -1.03
N GLY A 62 14.53 -13.90 0.22
CA GLY A 62 15.55 -14.22 1.20
C GLY A 62 16.46 -15.38 0.77
N PHE A 63 15.90 -16.43 0.16
CA PHE A 63 16.71 -17.54 -0.38
C PHE A 63 17.62 -17.06 -1.51
N SER A 64 17.07 -16.34 -2.47
CA SER A 64 17.84 -15.78 -3.60
C SER A 64 18.91 -14.78 -3.13
N PHE A 65 18.60 -13.98 -2.12
CA PHE A 65 19.55 -13.05 -1.53
C PHE A 65 20.70 -13.77 -0.80
N ALA A 66 20.40 -14.85 -0.06
CA ALA A 66 21.41 -15.68 0.60
C ALA A 66 22.28 -16.42 -0.42
N GLU A 67 21.69 -16.97 -1.51
CA GLU A 67 22.45 -17.57 -2.62
C GLU A 67 23.44 -16.56 -3.23
N LEU A 68 22.96 -15.37 -3.55
CA LEU A 68 23.79 -14.31 -4.16
C LEU A 68 24.92 -13.88 -3.22
N THR A 69 24.60 -13.62 -1.95
CA THR A 69 25.56 -13.15 -0.94
C THR A 69 26.67 -14.19 -0.70
N ASN A 70 26.34 -15.47 -0.69
CA ASN A 70 27.30 -16.55 -0.49
C ASN A 70 27.97 -17.05 -1.78
N GLY A 71 27.66 -16.43 -2.96
CA GLY A 71 28.18 -16.87 -4.26
C GLY A 71 27.70 -18.26 -4.69
N ALA A 72 26.56 -18.73 -4.18
CA ALA A 72 25.98 -20.05 -4.46
C ALA A 72 24.97 -20.04 -5.63
N GLY A 73 24.55 -18.86 -6.11
CA GLY A 73 23.58 -18.72 -7.17
C GLY A 73 23.55 -17.33 -7.82
N ASP A 74 22.61 -17.12 -8.74
CA ASP A 74 22.47 -15.91 -9.54
C ASP A 74 21.54 -14.84 -8.90
N GLY A 75 20.95 -15.13 -7.74
CA GLY A 75 20.05 -14.22 -7.04
C GLY A 75 18.65 -14.07 -7.67
N VAL A 76 18.33 -14.87 -8.69
CA VAL A 76 17.01 -14.80 -9.34
C VAL A 76 15.94 -15.47 -8.48
N ILE A 77 14.90 -14.75 -8.15
CA ILE A 77 13.73 -15.28 -7.42
C ILE A 77 12.89 -16.11 -8.40
N ARG A 78 12.93 -17.44 -8.28
CA ARG A 78 12.22 -18.33 -9.21
C ARG A 78 10.81 -18.69 -8.77
N THR A 79 10.53 -18.64 -7.48
CA THR A 79 9.22 -19.00 -6.91
C THR A 79 8.53 -17.74 -6.40
N LEU A 80 7.26 -17.56 -6.72
CA LEU A 80 6.50 -16.34 -6.44
C LEU A 80 7.21 -15.07 -6.97
N ASN A 81 7.87 -15.19 -8.11
CA ASN A 81 8.71 -14.14 -8.69
C ASN A 81 8.00 -12.77 -8.77
N HIS A 82 6.71 -12.76 -9.08
CA HIS A 82 5.94 -11.54 -9.30
C HIS A 82 5.25 -10.98 -8.04
N GLY A 83 5.58 -11.47 -6.85
CA GLY A 83 4.96 -10.97 -5.60
C GLY A 83 5.25 -9.49 -5.31
N HIS A 84 6.36 -8.96 -5.82
CA HIS A 84 6.76 -7.54 -5.65
C HIS A 84 5.79 -6.57 -6.36
N ILE A 85 5.09 -6.99 -7.45
CA ILE A 85 4.09 -6.12 -8.10
C ILE A 85 2.81 -5.92 -7.29
N ALA A 86 2.65 -6.59 -6.15
CA ALA A 86 1.59 -6.26 -5.20
C ALA A 86 1.63 -4.79 -4.76
N VAL A 87 2.81 -4.17 -4.77
CA VAL A 87 2.97 -2.74 -4.49
C VAL A 87 2.26 -1.90 -5.56
N ASP A 88 2.34 -2.31 -6.82
CA ASP A 88 1.66 -1.65 -7.93
C ASP A 88 0.13 -1.80 -7.82
N PHE A 89 -0.35 -2.95 -7.34
CA PHE A 89 -1.75 -3.13 -6.97
C PHE A 89 -2.18 -2.18 -5.84
N PHE A 90 -1.32 -1.96 -4.82
CA PHE A 90 -1.59 -0.98 -3.77
C PHE A 90 -1.61 0.45 -4.30
N PHE A 91 -0.78 0.82 -5.27
CA PHE A 91 -0.82 2.13 -5.90
C PHE A 91 -2.12 2.34 -6.69
N ILE A 92 -2.64 1.32 -7.41
CA ILE A 92 -3.96 1.41 -8.07
C ILE A 92 -5.07 1.59 -7.02
N LEU A 93 -5.05 0.80 -5.95
CA LEU A 93 -6.02 0.94 -4.85
C LEU A 93 -5.95 2.30 -4.18
N SER A 94 -4.73 2.83 -3.96
CA SER A 94 -4.54 4.16 -3.38
C SER A 94 -5.13 5.25 -4.28
N GLY A 95 -4.83 5.22 -5.59
CA GLY A 95 -5.39 6.14 -6.57
C GLY A 95 -6.92 6.06 -6.65
N PHE A 96 -7.47 4.85 -6.67
CA PHE A 96 -8.92 4.61 -6.68
C PHE A 96 -9.59 5.18 -5.44
N VAL A 97 -9.10 4.82 -4.25
CA VAL A 97 -9.70 5.25 -2.98
C VAL A 97 -9.58 6.76 -2.78
N ILE A 98 -8.45 7.36 -3.16
CA ILE A 98 -8.22 8.80 -3.01
C ILE A 98 -9.16 9.58 -3.93
N SER A 99 -9.22 9.25 -5.21
CA SER A 99 -10.11 9.92 -6.16
C SER A 99 -11.58 9.72 -5.77
N TYR A 100 -11.99 8.49 -5.45
CA TYR A 100 -13.36 8.19 -5.02
C TYR A 100 -13.76 8.93 -3.75
N ALA A 101 -12.86 9.00 -2.76
CA ALA A 101 -13.16 9.61 -1.47
C ALA A 101 -13.12 11.14 -1.48
N TYR A 102 -12.30 11.75 -2.35
CA TYR A 102 -11.96 13.17 -2.19
C TYR A 102 -12.29 14.06 -3.39
N ASP A 103 -12.42 13.56 -4.64
CA ASP A 103 -12.58 14.44 -5.83
C ASP A 103 -13.74 15.44 -5.71
N ASP A 104 -14.86 15.06 -5.14
CA ASP A 104 -16.05 15.91 -4.96
C ASP A 104 -16.09 16.67 -3.61
N ARG A 105 -15.10 16.49 -2.74
CA ARG A 105 -15.07 17.11 -1.40
C ARG A 105 -14.20 18.36 -1.29
N TRP A 106 -13.51 18.74 -2.34
CA TRP A 106 -12.58 19.88 -2.30
C TRP A 106 -13.26 21.25 -2.13
N ASN A 107 -14.56 21.34 -2.33
CA ASN A 107 -15.34 22.54 -2.00
C ASN A 107 -15.53 22.74 -0.49
N SER A 108 -15.44 21.67 0.30
CA SER A 108 -15.62 21.66 1.75
C SER A 108 -14.35 21.28 2.55
N MET A 109 -13.27 20.96 1.85
CA MET A 109 -12.01 20.51 2.42
C MET A 109 -10.84 21.26 1.79
N ASN A 110 -9.89 21.71 2.60
CA ASN A 110 -8.66 22.32 2.13
C ASN A 110 -7.48 21.33 2.12
N THR A 111 -6.38 21.74 1.48
CA THR A 111 -5.16 20.93 1.33
C THR A 111 -4.56 20.50 2.68
N ARG A 112 -4.59 21.38 3.69
CA ARG A 112 -4.09 21.05 5.04
C ARG A 112 -4.91 19.94 5.70
N GLN A 113 -6.23 19.95 5.55
CA GLN A 113 -7.11 18.91 6.08
C GLN A 113 -6.90 17.57 5.37
N PHE A 114 -6.66 17.59 4.05
CA PHE A 114 -6.32 16.40 3.28
C PHE A 114 -5.02 15.78 3.81
N PHE A 115 -3.92 16.55 3.88
CA PHE A 115 -2.64 16.03 4.36
C PHE A 115 -2.69 15.57 5.81
N LYS A 116 -3.40 16.29 6.69
CA LYS A 116 -3.60 15.84 8.07
C LYS A 116 -4.22 14.44 8.12
N ARG A 117 -5.27 14.17 7.32
CA ARG A 117 -5.91 12.84 7.26
C ARG A 117 -4.97 11.76 6.73
N ARG A 118 -4.19 12.08 5.70
CA ARG A 118 -3.22 11.13 5.14
C ARG A 118 -2.09 10.82 6.13
N LEU A 119 -1.53 11.83 6.78
CA LEU A 119 -0.52 11.67 7.82
C LEU A 119 -1.04 10.83 8.99
N ILE A 120 -2.23 11.12 9.51
CA ILE A 120 -2.83 10.32 10.60
C ILE A 120 -2.99 8.85 10.19
N ARG A 121 -3.30 8.58 8.92
CA ARG A 121 -3.49 7.21 8.43
C ARG A 121 -2.19 6.43 8.26
N LEU A 122 -1.13 7.07 7.75
CA LEU A 122 0.07 6.39 7.27
C LEU A 122 1.26 6.51 8.23
N HIS A 123 1.46 7.68 8.79
CA HIS A 123 2.70 8.01 9.50
C HIS A 123 2.92 7.27 10.83
N PRO A 124 1.89 6.99 11.66
CA PRO A 124 2.11 6.26 12.90
C PRO A 124 2.77 4.90 12.69
N MET A 125 2.29 4.11 11.72
CA MET A 125 2.87 2.80 11.43
C MET A 125 4.28 2.87 10.83
N LEU A 126 4.61 3.90 10.05
CA LEU A 126 5.97 4.14 9.59
C LEU A 126 6.95 4.28 10.77
N ILE A 127 6.60 5.12 11.76
CA ILE A 127 7.40 5.32 12.98
C ILE A 127 7.57 3.99 13.72
N MET A 128 6.48 3.24 13.91
CA MET A 128 6.54 1.95 14.58
C MET A 128 7.42 0.94 13.82
N GLY A 129 7.30 0.87 12.50
CA GLY A 129 8.13 0.02 11.66
C GLY A 129 9.62 0.38 11.74
N ALA A 130 9.97 1.66 11.78
CA ALA A 130 11.35 2.11 11.96
C ALA A 130 11.92 1.72 13.34
N ILE A 131 11.12 1.83 14.41
CA ILE A 131 11.51 1.38 15.77
C ILE A 131 11.75 -0.13 15.77
N ILE A 132 10.81 -0.91 15.24
CA ILE A 132 10.94 -2.36 15.16
C ILE A 132 12.16 -2.75 14.30
N GLY A 133 12.41 -2.03 13.20
CA GLY A 133 13.58 -2.24 12.36
C GLY A 133 14.89 -1.95 13.07
N THR A 134 14.93 -0.92 13.92
CA THR A 134 16.09 -0.64 14.76
C THR A 134 16.35 -1.76 15.76
N ILE A 135 15.29 -2.28 16.41
CA ILE A 135 15.38 -3.40 17.35
C ILE A 135 15.87 -4.66 16.62
N ALA A 136 15.28 -4.97 15.45
CA ALA A 136 15.70 -6.10 14.63
C ALA A 136 17.17 -5.99 14.19
N PHE A 137 17.63 -4.78 13.85
CA PHE A 137 19.02 -4.54 13.49
C PHE A 137 19.97 -4.70 14.69
N ALA A 138 19.54 -4.32 15.89
CA ALA A 138 20.29 -4.56 17.12
C ALA A 138 20.40 -6.05 17.45
N VAL A 139 19.37 -6.87 17.15
CA VAL A 139 19.39 -8.32 17.36
C VAL A 139 20.49 -9.00 16.53
N VAL A 140 20.77 -8.49 15.32
CA VAL A 140 21.87 -8.97 14.46
C VAL A 140 23.17 -8.17 14.67
N GLY A 141 23.36 -7.52 15.82
CA GLY A 141 24.62 -6.86 16.18
C GLY A 141 24.95 -5.61 15.36
N PHE A 142 23.97 -4.98 14.71
CA PHE A 142 24.17 -3.87 13.75
C PHE A 142 25.09 -4.24 12.57
N GLU A 143 25.11 -5.52 12.21
CA GLU A 143 25.92 -6.03 11.10
C GLU A 143 25.31 -5.64 9.76
N ARG A 144 26.13 -5.07 8.88
CA ARG A 144 25.80 -4.74 7.50
C ARG A 144 25.90 -5.98 6.62
N TRP A 145 25.35 -5.92 5.42
CA TRP A 145 25.43 -7.01 4.46
C TRP A 145 26.85 -7.33 3.97
N ASP A 146 27.80 -6.40 4.14
CA ASP A 146 29.23 -6.59 3.86
C ASP A 146 30.04 -7.15 5.05
N GLY A 147 29.39 -7.52 6.15
CA GLY A 147 30.00 -8.05 7.37
C GLY A 147 30.59 -6.99 8.29
N THR A 148 30.54 -5.71 7.94
CA THR A 148 30.98 -4.62 8.82
C THR A 148 29.90 -4.22 9.81
N THR A 149 30.30 -3.62 10.95
CA THR A 149 29.33 -3.17 11.97
C THR A 149 29.00 -1.68 11.78
N ALA A 150 27.73 -1.35 11.75
CA ALA A 150 27.29 0.04 11.68
C ALA A 150 27.41 0.72 13.05
N PRO A 151 28.04 1.92 13.14
CA PRO A 151 28.11 2.68 14.40
C PRO A 151 26.71 3.05 14.90
N THR A 152 26.43 2.84 16.19
CA THR A 152 25.12 3.09 16.81
C THR A 152 24.61 4.52 16.57
N GLY A 153 25.51 5.53 16.54
CA GLY A 153 25.13 6.92 16.23
C GLY A 153 24.48 7.07 14.85
N TRP A 154 24.98 6.36 13.84
CA TRP A 154 24.39 6.39 12.50
C TRP A 154 23.09 5.60 12.43
N VAL A 155 22.94 4.52 13.21
CA VAL A 155 21.67 3.79 13.32
C VAL A 155 20.58 4.69 13.92
N MET A 156 20.91 5.44 14.98
CA MET A 156 19.97 6.41 15.57
C MET A 156 19.65 7.58 14.63
N THR A 157 20.62 8.01 13.81
CA THR A 157 20.38 8.99 12.75
C THR A 157 19.44 8.44 11.68
N ALA A 158 19.68 7.22 11.22
CA ALA A 158 18.78 6.53 10.27
C ALA A 158 17.34 6.40 10.82
N LEU A 159 17.20 6.04 12.10
CA LEU A 159 15.90 5.97 12.78
C LEU A 159 15.20 7.33 12.75
N LEU A 160 15.89 8.39 13.16
CA LEU A 160 15.32 9.73 13.19
C LEU A 160 14.89 10.19 11.79
N LEU A 161 15.74 10.03 10.78
CA LEU A 161 15.45 10.42 9.41
C LEU A 161 14.28 9.61 8.82
N THR A 162 14.23 8.30 9.08
CA THR A 162 13.11 7.45 8.67
C THR A 162 11.79 7.91 9.30
N MET A 163 11.79 8.32 10.57
CA MET A 163 10.61 8.88 11.24
C MET A 163 10.06 10.14 10.56
N PHE A 164 10.91 10.91 9.89
CA PHE A 164 10.49 12.09 9.11
C PHE A 164 10.34 11.83 7.60
N MET A 165 10.41 10.57 7.18
CA MET A 165 10.34 10.18 5.76
C MET A 165 11.45 10.81 4.91
N ILE A 166 12.63 11.03 5.52
CA ILE A 166 13.82 11.51 4.84
C ILE A 166 14.64 10.29 4.42
N PRO A 167 14.83 10.04 3.11
CA PRO A 167 15.52 8.85 2.64
C PRO A 167 17.03 8.97 2.81
N ALA A 168 17.71 7.85 3.01
CA ALA A 168 19.12 7.71 2.82
C ALA A 168 19.48 7.68 1.33
N VAL A 169 20.69 8.15 1.00
CA VAL A 169 21.27 8.07 -0.34
C VAL A 169 22.44 7.07 -0.28
N PRO A 170 22.69 6.28 -1.33
CA PRO A 170 23.86 5.39 -1.34
C PRO A 170 25.17 6.12 -0.96
N GLY A 171 25.97 5.50 -0.11
CA GLY A 171 27.26 6.04 0.32
C GLY A 171 27.24 7.01 1.51
N VAL A 172 26.05 7.42 2.01
CA VAL A 172 26.00 8.22 3.24
C VAL A 172 26.15 7.33 4.49
N PRO A 173 26.74 7.85 5.60
CA PRO A 173 27.00 7.04 6.79
C PRO A 173 25.74 6.44 7.46
N TYR A 174 24.58 7.09 7.32
CA TYR A 174 23.32 6.63 7.88
C TYR A 174 22.52 5.68 6.95
N GLU A 175 23.07 5.35 5.78
CA GLU A 175 22.69 4.15 5.02
C GLU A 175 23.38 2.94 5.68
N VAL A 176 22.75 2.43 6.75
CA VAL A 176 23.39 1.53 7.71
C VAL A 176 23.37 0.06 7.31
N ARG A 177 22.72 -0.32 6.20
CA ARG A 177 22.70 -1.71 5.71
C ARG A 177 23.83 -2.02 4.72
N GLY A 178 24.35 -1.03 4.01
CA GLY A 178 25.44 -1.18 3.04
C GLY A 178 24.99 -1.66 1.66
N ASN A 179 23.68 -1.69 1.38
CA ASN A 179 23.10 -2.05 0.08
C ASN A 179 22.39 -0.89 -0.63
N GLY A 180 22.45 0.32 -0.09
CA GLY A 180 21.87 1.52 -0.70
C GLY A 180 20.39 1.73 -0.44
N GLU A 181 19.76 1.01 0.47
CA GLU A 181 18.33 1.18 0.78
C GLU A 181 18.02 2.60 1.28
N MET A 182 17.00 3.25 0.67
CA MET A 182 16.58 4.59 1.11
C MET A 182 15.97 4.62 2.52
N PHE A 183 15.47 3.50 3.03
CA PHE A 183 14.97 3.33 4.39
C PHE A 183 15.58 2.08 5.03
N PRO A 184 16.86 2.11 5.43
CA PRO A 184 17.62 0.92 5.78
C PRO A 184 17.13 0.20 7.05
N LEU A 185 16.26 0.83 7.84
CA LEU A 185 15.62 0.22 9.01
C LEU A 185 14.22 -0.35 8.68
N ASN A 186 13.64 0.03 7.54
CA ASN A 186 12.34 -0.44 7.10
C ASN A 186 12.22 -0.35 5.57
N GLY A 187 12.76 -1.33 4.86
CA GLY A 187 12.80 -1.36 3.39
C GLY A 187 11.49 -0.95 2.72
N PRO A 188 10.30 -1.51 3.08
CA PRO A 188 9.01 -1.12 2.49
C PRO A 188 8.67 0.37 2.56
N GLY A 189 9.36 1.14 3.37
CA GLY A 189 9.23 2.61 3.44
C GLY A 189 9.38 3.31 2.08
N TRP A 190 10.11 2.71 1.13
CA TRP A 190 10.29 3.26 -0.21
C TRP A 190 8.97 3.50 -0.93
N SER A 191 8.06 2.54 -0.91
CA SER A 191 6.77 2.67 -1.59
C SER A 191 5.89 3.72 -0.93
N LEU A 192 5.96 3.83 0.40
CA LEU A 192 5.25 4.86 1.14
C LEU A 192 5.81 6.26 0.83
N PHE A 193 7.12 6.41 0.63
CA PHE A 193 7.74 7.65 0.18
C PHE A 193 7.13 8.10 -1.17
N PHE A 194 7.05 7.20 -2.15
CA PHE A 194 6.40 7.51 -3.41
C PHE A 194 4.89 7.73 -3.27
N GLU A 195 4.21 7.03 -2.36
CA GLU A 195 2.80 7.29 -2.07
C GLU A 195 2.59 8.72 -1.51
N TYR A 196 3.49 9.23 -0.67
CA TYR A 196 3.44 10.63 -0.22
C TYR A 196 3.62 11.60 -1.40
N ILE A 197 4.54 11.33 -2.32
CA ILE A 197 4.70 12.13 -3.55
C ILE A 197 3.41 12.08 -4.37
N GLY A 198 2.82 10.90 -4.57
CA GLY A 198 1.53 10.75 -5.25
C GLY A 198 0.40 11.55 -4.60
N ASN A 199 0.32 11.54 -3.26
CA ASN A 199 -0.65 12.35 -2.51
C ASN A 199 -0.44 13.87 -2.71
N ILE A 200 0.82 14.32 -2.76
CA ILE A 200 1.18 15.74 -3.01
C ILE A 200 0.75 16.12 -4.44
N LEU A 201 1.16 15.32 -5.42
CA LEU A 201 0.81 15.57 -6.83
C LEU A 201 -0.70 15.53 -7.05
N TYR A 202 -1.42 14.59 -6.42
CA TYR A 202 -2.88 14.56 -6.44
C TYR A 202 -3.48 15.85 -5.89
N ALA A 203 -3.12 16.25 -4.67
CA ALA A 203 -3.71 17.39 -3.99
C ALA A 203 -3.43 18.72 -4.67
N LEU A 204 -2.26 18.89 -5.28
CA LEU A 204 -1.86 20.15 -5.90
C LEU A 204 -2.23 20.24 -7.37
N PHE A 205 -2.15 19.14 -8.13
CA PHE A 205 -2.23 19.17 -9.59
C PHE A 205 -3.29 18.21 -10.15
N ILE A 206 -3.14 16.88 -9.95
CA ILE A 206 -3.84 15.86 -10.72
C ILE A 206 -5.36 15.92 -10.51
N ARG A 207 -5.84 16.23 -9.30
CA ARG A 207 -7.26 16.37 -9.01
C ARG A 207 -7.99 17.42 -9.86
N ARG A 208 -7.26 18.41 -10.40
CA ARG A 208 -7.80 19.49 -11.21
C ARG A 208 -7.95 19.12 -12.69
N LEU A 209 -7.33 18.02 -13.11
CA LEU A 209 -7.42 17.55 -14.48
C LEU A 209 -8.84 17.04 -14.77
N SER A 210 -9.34 17.34 -15.95
CA SER A 210 -10.55 16.68 -16.48
C SER A 210 -10.30 15.17 -16.62
N THR A 211 -11.37 14.38 -16.73
CA THR A 211 -11.22 12.93 -16.93
C THR A 211 -10.47 12.60 -18.22
N VAL A 212 -10.67 13.39 -19.28
CA VAL A 212 -9.94 13.23 -20.55
C VAL A 212 -8.45 13.54 -20.37
N MET A 213 -8.10 14.64 -19.70
CA MET A 213 -6.70 14.99 -19.43
C MET A 213 -6.02 13.94 -18.53
N LEU A 214 -6.76 13.41 -17.53
CA LEU A 214 -6.25 12.33 -16.70
C LEU A 214 -6.03 11.05 -17.52
N ALA A 215 -6.92 10.73 -18.46
CA ALA A 215 -6.73 9.58 -19.35
C ALA A 215 -5.50 9.76 -20.25
N LEU A 216 -5.30 10.94 -20.84
CA LEU A 216 -4.11 11.25 -21.62
C LEU A 216 -2.82 11.13 -20.79
N LEU A 217 -2.83 11.70 -19.57
CA LEU A 217 -1.70 11.56 -18.65
C LEU A 217 -1.43 10.08 -18.32
N THR A 218 -2.47 9.28 -18.06
CA THR A 218 -2.32 7.84 -17.77
C THR A 218 -1.72 7.09 -18.96
N VAL A 219 -2.13 7.41 -20.20
CA VAL A 219 -1.56 6.80 -21.42
C VAL A 219 -0.08 7.17 -21.57
N ILE A 220 0.27 8.44 -21.37
CA ILE A 220 1.67 8.89 -21.44
C ILE A 220 2.52 8.19 -20.38
N LEU A 221 2.05 8.14 -19.13
CA LEU A 221 2.75 7.45 -18.03
C LEU A 221 2.87 5.95 -18.31
N GLY A 222 1.84 5.32 -18.91
CA GLY A 222 1.87 3.92 -19.33
C GLY A 222 2.89 3.66 -20.41
N ALA A 223 3.01 4.55 -21.40
CA ALA A 223 4.03 4.44 -22.44
C ALA A 223 5.46 4.59 -21.87
N VAL A 224 5.67 5.55 -20.95
CA VAL A 224 6.97 5.72 -20.27
C VAL A 224 7.28 4.50 -19.39
N HIS A 225 6.30 3.99 -18.66
CA HIS A 225 6.45 2.78 -17.84
C HIS A 225 6.80 1.56 -18.69
N ALA A 226 6.08 1.34 -19.80
CA ALA A 226 6.37 0.26 -20.74
C ALA A 226 7.79 0.38 -21.30
N TRP A 227 8.17 1.57 -21.77
CA TRP A 227 9.52 1.81 -22.28
C TRP A 227 10.58 1.52 -21.22
N PHE A 228 10.43 2.04 -19.99
CA PHE A 228 11.44 1.92 -18.95
C PHE A 228 11.67 0.46 -18.52
N PHE A 229 10.61 -0.33 -18.40
CA PHE A 229 10.70 -1.70 -17.88
C PHE A 229 10.81 -2.77 -18.97
N ILE A 230 10.04 -2.68 -20.05
CA ILE A 230 10.05 -3.71 -21.10
C ILE A 230 11.38 -3.68 -21.88
N TRP A 231 11.95 -2.50 -22.13
CA TRP A 231 13.29 -2.38 -22.71
C TRP A 231 14.41 -2.47 -21.69
N ASN A 232 14.09 -2.93 -20.49
CA ASN A 232 15.04 -3.21 -19.40
C ASN A 232 16.02 -2.06 -19.11
N VAL A 233 15.56 -0.80 -19.23
CA VAL A 233 16.38 0.38 -18.90
C VAL A 233 16.85 0.33 -17.45
N SER A 234 16.08 -0.32 -16.56
CA SER A 234 16.44 -0.56 -15.17
C SER A 234 17.62 -1.53 -14.99
N GLY A 235 17.84 -2.45 -15.92
CA GLY A 235 18.84 -3.52 -15.82
C GLY A 235 18.43 -4.68 -14.90
N TYR A 236 17.25 -4.63 -14.26
CA TYR A 236 16.81 -5.66 -13.30
C TYR A 236 15.98 -6.79 -13.92
N ASP A 237 15.60 -6.67 -15.19
CA ASP A 237 14.71 -7.62 -15.89
C ASP A 237 13.37 -7.89 -15.16
N MET A 238 12.93 -6.91 -14.38
CA MET A 238 11.68 -6.91 -13.60
C MET A 238 11.27 -5.47 -13.22
N ILE A 239 10.01 -5.28 -12.82
CA ILE A 239 9.52 -4.00 -12.27
C ILE A 239 9.92 -3.89 -10.78
N GLY A 240 11.20 -4.07 -10.47
CA GLY A 240 11.74 -4.18 -9.11
C GLY A 240 12.50 -2.95 -8.61
N VAL A 241 12.18 -1.75 -9.08
CA VAL A 241 12.91 -0.50 -8.73
C VAL A 241 12.17 0.36 -7.70
N GLY A 242 12.86 1.34 -7.17
CA GLY A 242 12.32 2.38 -6.27
C GLY A 242 12.84 2.30 -4.84
N TRP A 243 13.62 1.29 -4.50
CA TRP A 243 14.08 1.01 -3.12
C TRP A 243 15.34 1.80 -2.70
N THR A 244 16.04 2.42 -3.66
CA THR A 244 17.22 3.28 -3.41
C THR A 244 17.09 4.64 -4.10
N ILE A 245 17.98 5.60 -3.76
CA ILE A 245 18.08 6.92 -4.41
C ILE A 245 19.29 6.93 -5.34
N ASP A 246 19.08 6.45 -6.55
CA ASP A 246 19.99 6.61 -7.68
C ASP A 246 19.20 7.05 -8.93
N GLU A 247 19.88 7.27 -10.04
CA GLU A 247 19.26 7.77 -11.28
C GLU A 247 18.21 6.80 -11.85
N VAL A 248 18.40 5.50 -11.68
CA VAL A 248 17.48 4.47 -12.17
C VAL A 248 16.31 4.29 -11.22
N ASN A 249 16.60 4.09 -9.95
CA ASN A 249 15.59 3.74 -8.94
C ASN A 249 14.66 4.91 -8.61
N PHE A 250 15.17 6.14 -8.54
CA PHE A 250 14.31 7.29 -8.22
C PHE A 250 13.29 7.54 -9.34
N TRP A 251 13.74 7.63 -10.60
CA TRP A 251 12.84 7.87 -11.72
C TRP A 251 11.95 6.66 -12.03
N GLY A 252 12.52 5.45 -11.95
CA GLY A 252 11.76 4.21 -12.07
C GLY A 252 10.69 4.06 -11.01
N GLY A 253 11.00 4.34 -9.74
CA GLY A 253 10.05 4.33 -8.64
C GLY A 253 8.93 5.36 -8.80
N LEU A 254 9.26 6.56 -9.31
CA LEU A 254 8.27 7.59 -9.59
C LEU A 254 7.30 7.16 -10.72
N VAL A 255 7.82 6.63 -11.80
CA VAL A 255 7.01 6.13 -12.92
C VAL A 255 6.18 4.91 -12.49
N ARG A 256 6.80 3.99 -11.75
CA ARG A 256 6.16 2.82 -11.17
C ARG A 256 4.99 3.19 -10.26
N MET A 257 5.09 4.27 -9.50
CA MET A 257 3.97 4.75 -8.66
C MET A 257 2.92 5.50 -9.48
N LEU A 258 3.33 6.46 -10.34
CA LEU A 258 2.39 7.37 -10.99
C LEU A 258 1.46 6.65 -11.98
N PHE A 259 1.96 5.69 -12.74
CA PHE A 259 1.15 4.99 -13.73
C PHE A 259 -0.02 4.23 -13.08
N PRO A 260 0.18 3.26 -12.17
CA PRO A 260 -0.91 2.57 -11.52
C PRO A 260 -1.79 3.49 -10.65
N PHE A 261 -1.22 4.51 -10.01
CA PHE A 261 -1.98 5.48 -9.24
C PHE A 261 -2.98 6.26 -10.11
N THR A 262 -2.55 6.71 -11.29
CA THR A 262 -3.46 7.42 -12.23
C THR A 262 -4.48 6.48 -12.86
N ILE A 263 -4.16 5.20 -13.11
CA ILE A 263 -5.14 4.17 -13.49
C ILE A 263 -6.23 4.08 -12.42
N GLY A 264 -5.84 3.97 -11.15
CA GLY A 264 -6.79 3.90 -10.04
C GLY A 264 -7.72 5.10 -9.98
N MET A 265 -7.18 6.31 -10.15
CA MET A 265 -7.97 7.55 -10.20
C MET A 265 -8.92 7.57 -11.39
N LEU A 266 -8.46 7.20 -12.58
CA LEU A 266 -9.29 7.14 -13.79
C LEU A 266 -10.43 6.14 -13.60
N LEU A 267 -10.12 4.96 -13.04
CA LEU A 267 -11.11 3.95 -12.72
C LEU A 267 -12.17 4.49 -11.75
N ALA A 268 -11.78 5.22 -10.70
CA ALA A 268 -12.72 5.81 -9.74
C ALA A 268 -13.69 6.81 -10.40
N ARG A 269 -13.19 7.63 -11.33
CA ARG A 269 -14.00 8.63 -12.06
C ARG A 269 -14.96 8.02 -13.08
N THR A 270 -14.62 6.86 -13.62
CA THR A 270 -15.43 6.15 -14.63
C THR A 270 -16.21 4.98 -14.04
N PHE A 271 -16.05 4.71 -12.74
CA PHE A 271 -16.60 3.56 -12.05
C PHE A 271 -18.13 3.56 -12.06
N LYS A 272 -18.67 2.44 -12.53
CA LYS A 272 -20.09 2.13 -12.43
C LYS A 272 -20.23 0.78 -11.73
N PRO A 273 -20.76 0.75 -10.50
CA PRO A 273 -20.84 -0.49 -9.72
C PRO A 273 -21.77 -1.51 -10.41
N ARG A 274 -21.36 -2.76 -10.32
CA ARG A 274 -22.20 -3.92 -10.67
C ARG A 274 -22.29 -4.84 -9.46
N LYS A 275 -23.24 -5.75 -9.43
CA LYS A 275 -23.35 -6.77 -8.37
C LYS A 275 -22.69 -8.05 -8.84
N ILE A 276 -21.46 -8.30 -8.40
CA ILE A 276 -20.69 -9.49 -8.76
C ILE A 276 -20.61 -10.41 -7.55
N LYS A 277 -21.26 -11.60 -7.66
CA LYS A 277 -21.18 -12.62 -6.62
C LYS A 277 -19.80 -13.29 -6.62
N GLY A 278 -19.28 -13.63 -5.44
CA GLY A 278 -18.00 -14.33 -5.32
C GLY A 278 -16.77 -13.49 -5.69
N ALA A 279 -16.90 -12.19 -5.89
CA ALA A 279 -15.83 -11.28 -6.31
C ALA A 279 -14.55 -11.42 -5.45
N PHE A 280 -14.68 -11.59 -4.13
CA PHE A 280 -13.51 -11.78 -3.24
C PHE A 280 -12.69 -13.01 -3.64
N TYR A 281 -13.34 -14.15 -3.83
CA TYR A 281 -12.64 -15.39 -4.18
C TYR A 281 -12.04 -15.32 -5.58
N ILE A 282 -12.79 -14.79 -6.55
CA ILE A 282 -12.31 -14.61 -7.94
C ILE A 282 -11.03 -13.74 -7.93
N CYS A 283 -11.07 -12.59 -7.29
CA CYS A 283 -9.94 -11.68 -7.24
C CYS A 283 -8.75 -12.26 -6.43
N SER A 284 -9.03 -12.94 -5.31
CA SER A 284 -7.97 -13.55 -4.50
C SER A 284 -7.26 -14.67 -5.25
N ILE A 285 -7.98 -15.55 -5.93
CA ILE A 285 -7.40 -16.62 -6.74
C ILE A 285 -6.59 -16.02 -7.90
N ALA A 286 -7.12 -14.99 -8.57
CA ALA A 286 -6.40 -14.32 -9.66
C ALA A 286 -5.07 -13.72 -9.17
N LEU A 287 -5.05 -13.03 -8.02
CA LEU A 287 -3.81 -12.51 -7.42
C LEU A 287 -2.81 -13.62 -7.12
N ILE A 288 -3.27 -14.74 -6.51
CA ILE A 288 -2.41 -15.88 -6.18
C ILE A 288 -1.80 -16.47 -7.47
N VAL A 289 -2.63 -16.73 -8.48
CA VAL A 289 -2.16 -17.30 -9.76
C VAL A 289 -1.15 -16.38 -10.45
N MET A 290 -1.43 -15.08 -10.50
CA MET A 290 -0.53 -14.11 -11.14
C MET A 290 0.83 -14.04 -10.45
N PHE A 291 0.85 -14.02 -9.12
CA PHE A 291 2.11 -13.93 -8.37
C PHE A 291 2.88 -15.26 -8.38
N ALA A 292 2.19 -16.38 -8.55
CA ALA A 292 2.79 -17.70 -8.63
C ALA A 292 3.44 -18.04 -9.98
N VAL A 293 3.24 -17.20 -11.01
CA VAL A 293 3.92 -17.39 -12.29
C VAL A 293 5.45 -17.35 -12.05
N PRO A 294 6.20 -18.33 -12.56
CA PRO A 294 7.67 -18.36 -12.40
C PRO A 294 8.33 -17.23 -13.20
N TYR A 295 9.60 -16.94 -12.88
CA TYR A 295 10.40 -16.03 -13.65
C TYR A 295 10.40 -16.40 -15.15
N ILE A 296 10.20 -15.41 -16.00
CA ILE A 296 10.14 -15.55 -17.45
C ILE A 296 11.44 -15.01 -18.02
N ALA A 297 12.33 -15.94 -18.43
CA ALA A 297 13.61 -15.56 -18.97
C ALA A 297 13.47 -14.71 -20.24
N SER A 298 14.22 -13.62 -20.30
CA SER A 298 14.22 -12.69 -21.41
C SER A 298 15.14 -13.14 -22.55
N THR A 299 14.80 -12.74 -23.77
CA THR A 299 15.62 -13.01 -24.97
C THR A 299 15.86 -11.70 -25.71
N GLY A 300 17.13 -11.29 -25.85
CA GLY A 300 17.50 -10.01 -26.48
C GLY A 300 17.23 -8.82 -25.56
N ASP A 301 16.88 -7.67 -26.19
CA ASP A 301 16.75 -6.37 -25.50
C ASP A 301 15.37 -6.16 -24.81
N ILE A 302 14.49 -7.14 -24.90
CA ILE A 302 13.13 -7.04 -24.36
C ILE A 302 13.00 -7.97 -23.15
N SER A 303 12.64 -7.38 -22.01
CA SER A 303 12.29 -8.12 -20.80
C SER A 303 10.91 -8.72 -20.92
N LEU A 304 10.82 -10.04 -21.10
CA LEU A 304 9.54 -10.76 -21.12
C LEU A 304 8.91 -10.80 -19.73
N ASN A 305 9.74 -10.85 -18.68
CA ASN A 305 9.29 -10.79 -17.30
C ASN A 305 8.59 -9.46 -17.00
N SER A 306 9.24 -8.33 -17.36
CA SER A 306 8.64 -7.00 -17.21
C SER A 306 7.41 -6.79 -18.10
N LEU A 307 7.38 -7.40 -19.30
CA LEU A 307 6.21 -7.35 -20.19
C LEU A 307 4.99 -8.03 -19.52
N TYR A 308 5.21 -9.20 -18.92
CA TYR A 308 4.17 -9.90 -18.15
C TYR A 308 3.66 -9.01 -17.01
N GLU A 309 4.56 -8.43 -16.21
CA GLU A 309 4.25 -7.56 -15.09
C GLU A 309 3.51 -6.29 -15.54
N PHE A 310 3.94 -5.68 -16.65
CA PHE A 310 3.25 -4.54 -17.24
C PHE A 310 1.82 -4.88 -17.66
N ILE A 311 1.59 -6.03 -18.30
CA ILE A 311 0.24 -6.48 -18.65
C ILE A 311 -0.61 -6.67 -17.40
N CYS A 312 -0.06 -7.26 -16.34
CA CYS A 312 -0.75 -7.40 -15.06
C CYS A 312 -1.18 -6.05 -14.49
N ILE A 313 -0.27 -5.07 -14.46
CA ILE A 313 -0.52 -3.74 -13.90
C ILE A 313 -1.49 -2.93 -14.77
N ALA A 314 -1.31 -2.97 -16.10
CA ALA A 314 -2.10 -2.15 -17.00
C ALA A 314 -3.53 -2.67 -17.22
N THR A 315 -3.75 -3.98 -17.08
CA THR A 315 -5.04 -4.60 -17.44
C THR A 315 -5.68 -5.39 -16.29
N VAL A 316 -4.96 -6.36 -15.71
CA VAL A 316 -5.54 -7.30 -14.77
C VAL A 316 -5.84 -6.63 -13.44
N PHE A 317 -4.93 -5.89 -12.86
CA PHE A 317 -5.15 -5.20 -11.58
C PHE A 317 -6.30 -4.19 -11.64
N PRO A 318 -6.44 -3.30 -12.65
CA PRO A 318 -7.62 -2.45 -12.77
C PRO A 318 -8.92 -3.24 -12.85
N LEU A 319 -8.92 -4.37 -13.55
CA LEU A 319 -10.08 -5.26 -13.63
C LEU A 319 -10.41 -5.87 -12.26
N LEU A 320 -9.40 -6.32 -11.50
CA LEU A 320 -9.59 -6.85 -10.14
C LEU A 320 -10.12 -5.78 -9.19
N VAL A 321 -9.62 -4.54 -9.27
CA VAL A 321 -10.15 -3.43 -8.49
C VAL A 321 -11.60 -3.13 -8.86
N TRP A 322 -11.94 -3.14 -10.15
CA TRP A 322 -13.31 -2.94 -10.62
C TRP A 322 -14.25 -4.07 -10.16
N ILE A 323 -13.83 -5.35 -10.27
CA ILE A 323 -14.59 -6.51 -9.78
C ILE A 323 -14.77 -6.41 -8.27
N GLY A 324 -13.70 -6.11 -7.53
CA GLY A 324 -13.73 -5.98 -6.08
C GLY A 324 -14.63 -4.85 -5.60
N ALA A 325 -14.57 -3.68 -6.26
CA ALA A 325 -15.46 -2.55 -5.96
C ALA A 325 -16.93 -2.82 -6.34
N SER A 326 -17.16 -3.73 -7.29
CA SER A 326 -18.50 -4.17 -7.74
C SER A 326 -19.03 -5.39 -6.99
N GLY A 327 -18.23 -5.94 -6.05
CA GLY A 327 -18.61 -7.14 -5.32
C GLY A 327 -19.88 -6.93 -4.48
N ASP A 328 -20.76 -7.93 -4.50
CA ASP A 328 -21.95 -7.90 -3.66
C ASP A 328 -21.53 -7.98 -2.19
N ASN A 329 -22.12 -7.12 -1.35
CA ASN A 329 -21.79 -7.07 0.08
C ASN A 329 -22.07 -8.43 0.71
N VAL A 330 -21.02 -9.14 1.07
CA VAL A 330 -21.10 -10.48 1.66
C VAL A 330 -21.43 -10.32 3.14
N ASN A 331 -22.62 -10.72 3.51
CA ASN A 331 -23.06 -10.75 4.91
C ASN A 331 -22.33 -11.85 5.69
N GLY A 332 -22.02 -11.61 6.96
CA GLY A 332 -21.59 -12.63 7.90
C GLY A 332 -20.08 -12.92 7.94
N ARG A 333 -19.68 -14.20 7.74
CA ARG A 333 -18.28 -14.64 7.93
C ARG A 333 -17.30 -13.99 6.97
N THR A 334 -17.67 -13.84 5.70
CA THR A 334 -16.79 -13.25 4.66
C THR A 334 -16.54 -11.77 4.93
N SER A 335 -17.53 -11.01 5.40
CA SER A 335 -17.34 -9.61 5.80
C SER A 335 -16.34 -9.48 6.98
N ARG A 336 -16.40 -10.40 7.97
CA ARG A 336 -15.42 -10.41 9.08
C ARG A 336 -14.00 -10.70 8.60
N ILE A 337 -13.85 -11.64 7.66
CA ILE A 337 -12.55 -11.99 7.07
C ILE A 337 -12.00 -10.80 6.30
N ASN A 338 -12.80 -10.19 5.42
CA ASN A 338 -12.38 -9.01 4.64
C ASN A 338 -11.96 -7.85 5.54
N ARG A 339 -12.71 -7.61 6.60
CA ARG A 339 -12.38 -6.56 7.57
C ARG A 339 -11.06 -6.86 8.29
N LEU A 340 -10.89 -8.09 8.80
CA LEU A 340 -9.66 -8.49 9.48
C LEU A 340 -8.45 -8.36 8.54
N LEU A 341 -8.54 -8.89 7.32
CA LEU A 341 -7.49 -8.80 6.31
C LEU A 341 -7.18 -7.35 5.94
N GLY A 342 -8.20 -6.52 5.78
CA GLY A 342 -8.06 -5.10 5.50
C GLY A 342 -7.38 -4.33 6.63
N ASP A 343 -7.80 -4.59 7.86
CA ASP A 343 -7.27 -3.93 9.05
C ASP A 343 -5.79 -4.24 9.27
N ILE A 344 -5.36 -5.51 9.08
CA ILE A 344 -3.97 -5.92 9.26
C ILE A 344 -3.09 -5.62 8.04
N SER A 345 -3.65 -5.32 6.87
CA SER A 345 -2.89 -5.21 5.62
C SER A 345 -1.74 -4.21 5.69
N TYR A 346 -2.02 -2.99 6.14
CA TYR A 346 -1.01 -1.94 6.24
C TYR A 346 -0.01 -2.17 7.39
N PRO A 347 -0.43 -2.52 8.61
CA PRO A 347 0.51 -2.94 9.64
C PRO A 347 1.42 -4.08 9.18
N LEU A 348 0.88 -5.14 8.55
CA LEU A 348 1.67 -6.27 8.05
C LEU A 348 2.70 -5.82 7.01
N TYR A 349 2.28 -5.00 6.05
CA TYR A 349 3.18 -4.47 5.03
C TYR A 349 4.35 -3.68 5.62
N ILE A 350 4.15 -2.97 6.73
CA ILE A 350 5.20 -2.16 7.36
C ILE A 350 6.10 -2.98 8.30
N VAL A 351 5.55 -3.94 9.08
CA VAL A 351 6.33 -4.57 10.15
C VAL A 351 6.95 -5.92 9.77
N HIS A 352 6.59 -6.52 8.63
CA HIS A 352 7.15 -7.82 8.25
C HIS A 352 8.64 -7.74 7.88
N TYR A 353 9.05 -6.70 7.18
CA TYR A 353 10.40 -6.61 6.63
C TYR A 353 11.52 -6.52 7.68
N PRO A 354 11.36 -5.84 8.81
CA PRO A 354 12.27 -5.98 9.94
C PRO A 354 12.53 -7.42 10.40
N ILE A 355 11.50 -8.27 10.36
CA ILE A 355 11.65 -9.70 10.68
C ILE A 355 12.39 -10.42 9.54
N MET A 356 12.12 -10.04 8.28
CA MET A 356 12.84 -10.58 7.13
C MET A 356 14.33 -10.27 7.18
N TYR A 357 14.77 -9.12 7.62
CA TYR A 357 16.19 -8.82 7.78
C TYR A 357 16.89 -9.80 8.73
N VAL A 358 16.27 -10.15 9.85
CA VAL A 358 16.80 -11.16 10.78
C VAL A 358 16.80 -12.54 10.12
N PHE A 359 15.76 -12.86 9.39
CA PHE A 359 15.66 -14.13 8.66
C PHE A 359 16.73 -14.23 7.56
N TYR A 360 16.97 -13.18 6.78
CA TYR A 360 18.00 -13.15 5.73
C TYR A 360 19.41 -13.32 6.32
N ALA A 361 19.74 -12.60 7.39
CA ALA A 361 21.01 -12.74 8.09
C ALA A 361 21.21 -14.19 8.56
N TRP A 362 20.16 -14.82 9.12
CA TRP A 362 20.19 -16.21 9.53
C TRP A 362 20.34 -17.19 8.36
N LEU A 363 19.67 -16.95 7.22
CA LEU A 363 19.83 -17.79 6.01
C LEU A 363 21.27 -17.73 5.47
N ILE A 364 21.87 -16.53 5.43
CA ILE A 364 23.25 -16.33 5.00
C ILE A 364 24.22 -17.09 5.90
N GLU A 365 24.06 -16.96 7.24
CA GLU A 365 24.90 -17.65 8.23
C GLU A 365 24.81 -19.19 8.10
N LYS A 366 23.58 -19.71 7.91
CA LYS A 366 23.33 -21.17 7.83
C LYS A 366 23.55 -21.73 6.43
N GLN A 367 23.71 -20.89 5.42
CA GLN A 367 23.79 -21.29 4.00
C GLN A 367 22.56 -22.11 3.57
N TYR A 368 21.36 -21.64 3.96
CA TYR A 368 20.09 -22.26 3.57
C TYR A 368 19.47 -21.47 2.41
N TYR A 369 19.14 -22.17 1.34
CA TYR A 369 18.71 -21.57 0.08
C TYR A 369 17.35 -22.05 -0.40
N THR A 370 16.75 -23.01 0.31
CA THR A 370 15.44 -23.56 -0.06
C THR A 370 14.48 -23.64 1.13
N LEU A 371 13.20 -23.66 0.81
CA LEU A 371 12.17 -23.83 1.84
C LEU A 371 12.28 -25.19 2.54
N GLN A 372 12.81 -26.22 1.87
CA GLN A 372 12.97 -27.56 2.45
C GLN A 372 13.98 -27.55 3.61
N ASP A 373 15.03 -26.71 3.51
CA ASP A 373 16.07 -26.61 4.54
C ASP A 373 15.55 -25.98 5.84
N CYS A 374 14.52 -25.11 5.77
CA CYS A 374 14.11 -24.28 6.91
C CYS A 374 12.61 -24.03 7.03
N TRP A 375 11.74 -24.90 6.51
CA TRP A 375 10.29 -24.67 6.47
C TRP A 375 9.68 -24.28 7.83
N ALA A 376 10.17 -24.84 8.93
CA ALA A 376 9.67 -24.53 10.28
C ALA A 376 10.01 -23.09 10.70
N VAL A 377 11.23 -22.63 10.37
CA VAL A 377 11.65 -21.23 10.64
C VAL A 377 10.88 -20.28 9.72
N ALA A 378 10.72 -20.59 8.44
CA ALA A 378 9.93 -19.79 7.52
C ALA A 378 8.47 -19.68 7.99
N ALA A 379 7.86 -20.77 8.45
CA ALA A 379 6.52 -20.74 9.04
C ALA A 379 6.45 -19.87 10.30
N LEU A 380 7.47 -19.91 11.16
CA LEU A 380 7.58 -19.04 12.35
C LEU A 380 7.70 -17.57 11.95
N VAL A 381 8.49 -17.24 10.92
CA VAL A 381 8.63 -15.88 10.37
C VAL A 381 7.28 -15.36 9.87
N VAL A 382 6.54 -16.18 9.13
CA VAL A 382 5.18 -15.79 8.67
C VAL A 382 4.24 -15.58 9.85
N ALA A 383 4.19 -16.52 10.79
CA ALA A 383 3.30 -16.42 11.95
C ALA A 383 3.63 -15.22 12.85
N SER A 384 4.93 -14.98 13.12
CA SER A 384 5.38 -13.85 13.93
C SER A 384 5.11 -12.51 13.25
N SER A 385 5.27 -12.41 11.93
CA SER A 385 4.94 -11.21 11.15
C SER A 385 3.45 -10.85 11.24
N ILE A 386 2.58 -11.84 11.09
CA ILE A 386 1.12 -11.65 11.21
C ILE A 386 0.73 -11.27 12.65
N LEU A 387 1.31 -11.96 13.64
CA LEU A 387 1.06 -11.67 15.06
C LEU A 387 1.52 -10.25 15.42
N LEU A 388 2.75 -9.88 15.01
CA LEU A 388 3.30 -8.56 15.28
C LEU A 388 2.45 -7.46 14.60
N ALA A 389 2.01 -7.67 13.36
CA ALA A 389 1.11 -6.76 12.67
C ALA A 389 -0.22 -6.56 13.43
N TYR A 390 -0.81 -7.64 13.93
CA TYR A 390 -2.04 -7.58 14.72
C TYR A 390 -1.83 -6.85 16.06
N LEU A 391 -0.72 -7.11 16.76
CA LEU A 391 -0.38 -6.41 17.99
C LEU A 391 -0.15 -4.92 17.75
N CYS A 392 0.63 -4.55 16.72
CA CYS A 392 0.84 -3.16 16.33
C CYS A 392 -0.47 -2.46 15.96
N LEU A 393 -1.37 -3.14 15.24
CA LEU A 393 -2.70 -2.61 14.91
C LEU A 393 -3.47 -2.26 16.18
N LYS A 394 -3.60 -3.22 17.11
CA LYS A 394 -4.49 -3.10 18.28
C LYS A 394 -3.91 -2.23 19.39
N LEU A 395 -2.62 -2.36 19.67
CA LEU A 395 -1.98 -1.70 20.80
C LEU A 395 -1.44 -0.31 20.47
N TYR A 396 -1.17 -0.03 19.17
CA TYR A 396 -0.55 1.22 18.77
C TYR A 396 -1.36 1.97 17.70
N ASP A 397 -1.56 1.39 16.49
CA ASP A 397 -2.10 2.12 15.35
C ASP A 397 -3.52 2.65 15.60
N GLU A 398 -4.46 1.78 16.01
CA GLU A 398 -5.83 2.19 16.30
C GLU A 398 -5.93 3.23 17.44
N PRO A 399 -5.23 3.07 18.59
CA PRO A 399 -5.23 4.07 19.66
C PRO A 399 -4.65 5.41 19.22
N VAL A 400 -3.48 5.40 18.54
CA VAL A 400 -2.80 6.63 18.11
C VAL A 400 -3.64 7.37 17.07
N ARG A 401 -4.18 6.68 16.05
CA ARG A 401 -5.05 7.30 15.05
C ARG A 401 -6.30 7.90 15.66
N ARG A 402 -6.92 7.22 16.64
CA ARG A 402 -8.07 7.76 17.38
C ARG A 402 -7.70 9.02 18.17
N TRP A 403 -6.56 9.04 18.82
CA TRP A 403 -6.06 10.20 19.56
C TRP A 403 -5.77 11.39 18.65
N LEU A 404 -5.05 11.17 17.54
CA LEU A 404 -4.72 12.21 16.55
C LEU A 404 -5.96 12.76 15.83
N SER A 405 -7.01 11.95 15.65
CA SER A 405 -8.25 12.36 14.99
C SER A 405 -9.16 13.22 15.88
N ARG A 406 -8.98 13.19 17.19
CA ARG A 406 -9.72 14.03 18.17
C ARG A 406 -9.21 15.45 18.25
N LYS A 407 -7.97 15.69 17.84
CA LYS A 407 -7.32 17.01 17.77
C LYS A 407 -7.48 17.63 16.38
#